data_a0b46ce171a6f980632d866d00ab00dd
#
_entry.id   a0b46ce171a6f980632d866d00ab00dd
#
_cell.length_a   1.000
_cell.length_b   1.000
_cell.length_c   1.000
_cell.angle_alpha   90.00
_cell.angle_beta   90.00
_cell.angle_gamma   90.00
#
_symmetry.space_group_name_H-M   'P 1'
#
loop_
_entity.id
_entity.type
_entity.pdbx_description
1 polymer ?
#
loop_
_entity_poly.entity_id
_entity_poly.type
_entity_poly.pdbx_seq_one_letter_code
_entity_poly.pdbx_strand_id
1 'polypeptide(L)'
;SELKNLKYLKNLSLAGTAVTKDQMAQLEGFPQLQKVSVWNTAISMSDLEAIKRQKSKIKFETGARTDTMVLKLTAPIIVNEEQIISAPVKLQLKHYINGVTVRYTTDGTEPDSIQSKLYDNNAVIANATQIKTKAFKPGWISSDVAQRYFFKSTYLPNSIQLITPPNPKYSKGGGKLLHDLDKG
;
A
#
# COMPACT_ATOMS: atom_id res chain seq x y z
N SER A 1 40.71 -20.28 -17.72
CA SER A 1 39.79 -19.12 -17.71
C SER A 1 40.22 -18.18 -18.82
N GLU A 2 39.38 -18.00 -19.81
CA GLU A 2 39.62 -17.16 -21.01
C GLU A 2 39.83 -15.68 -20.68
N LEU A 3 39.38 -15.24 -19.50
CA LEU A 3 39.43 -13.85 -19.05
C LEU A 3 40.84 -13.37 -18.64
N LYS A 4 41.79 -14.28 -18.37
CA LYS A 4 43.14 -13.91 -17.87
C LYS A 4 43.95 -12.98 -18.79
N ASN A 5 43.58 -12.89 -20.04
CA ASN A 5 44.26 -12.05 -21.02
C ASN A 5 43.77 -10.60 -21.08
N LEU A 6 42.72 -10.26 -20.29
CA LEU A 6 42.09 -8.92 -20.31
C LEU A 6 42.82 -7.96 -19.35
N LYS A 7 44.05 -7.63 -19.60
CA LYS A 7 44.90 -6.77 -18.75
C LYS A 7 44.34 -5.33 -18.53
N TYR A 8 43.50 -4.86 -19.45
CA TYR A 8 42.93 -3.51 -19.41
C TYR A 8 41.47 -3.49 -18.94
N LEU A 9 40.96 -4.59 -18.39
CA LEU A 9 39.58 -4.67 -17.90
C LEU A 9 39.36 -3.73 -16.71
N LYS A 10 38.50 -2.74 -16.88
CA LYS A 10 38.15 -1.77 -15.84
C LYS A 10 36.83 -2.11 -15.16
N ASN A 11 35.87 -2.64 -15.88
CA ASN A 11 34.54 -2.96 -15.40
C ASN A 11 34.20 -4.42 -15.69
N LEU A 12 33.74 -5.16 -14.69
CA LEU A 12 33.30 -6.55 -14.82
C LEU A 12 31.89 -6.71 -14.27
N SER A 13 30.99 -7.26 -15.05
CA SER A 13 29.67 -7.64 -14.55
C SER A 13 29.62 -9.16 -14.33
N LEU A 14 29.35 -9.56 -13.10
CA LEU A 14 29.05 -10.93 -12.67
C LEU A 14 27.57 -11.06 -12.28
N ALA A 15 26.79 -10.04 -12.57
CA ALA A 15 25.38 -10.00 -12.21
C ALA A 15 24.59 -11.18 -12.81
N GLY A 16 23.72 -11.79 -11.99
CA GLY A 16 22.93 -12.95 -12.41
C GLY A 16 23.70 -14.24 -12.61
N THR A 17 24.98 -14.31 -12.21
CA THR A 17 25.78 -15.53 -12.30
C THR A 17 25.83 -16.27 -10.96
N ALA A 18 26.12 -17.57 -11.01
CA ALA A 18 26.30 -18.40 -9.82
C ALA A 18 27.71 -18.28 -9.20
N VAL A 19 28.37 -17.13 -9.36
CA VAL A 19 29.70 -16.90 -8.81
C VAL A 19 29.70 -16.96 -7.29
N THR A 20 30.72 -17.63 -6.72
CA THR A 20 30.89 -17.78 -5.26
C THR A 20 32.05 -16.93 -4.74
N LYS A 21 32.15 -16.81 -3.41
CA LYS A 21 33.25 -16.11 -2.72
C LYS A 21 34.64 -16.57 -3.18
N ASP A 22 34.85 -17.90 -3.30
CA ASP A 22 36.16 -18.45 -3.62
C ASP A 22 36.64 -18.05 -5.04
N GLN A 23 35.69 -17.90 -5.93
CA GLN A 23 35.96 -17.45 -7.29
C GLN A 23 36.35 -15.98 -7.37
N MET A 24 35.99 -15.16 -6.37
CA MET A 24 36.33 -13.73 -6.29
C MET A 24 37.83 -13.49 -6.06
N ALA A 25 38.59 -14.48 -5.57
CA ALA A 25 40.04 -14.40 -5.49
C ALA A 25 40.67 -14.18 -6.88
N GLN A 26 40.08 -14.70 -7.95
CA GLN A 26 40.55 -14.55 -9.32
C GLN A 26 40.54 -13.10 -9.83
N LEU A 27 39.86 -12.18 -9.15
CA LEU A 27 39.87 -10.74 -9.50
C LEU A 27 41.27 -10.12 -9.37
N GLU A 28 42.22 -10.75 -8.68
CA GLU A 28 43.62 -10.30 -8.59
C GLU A 28 44.34 -10.36 -9.92
N GLY A 29 43.88 -11.19 -10.83
CA GLY A 29 44.40 -11.27 -12.19
C GLY A 29 44.12 -10.04 -13.07
N PHE A 30 43.33 -9.06 -12.60
CA PHE A 30 42.94 -7.89 -13.39
C PHE A 30 43.48 -6.61 -12.74
N PRO A 31 44.68 -6.14 -13.11
CA PRO A 31 45.38 -5.05 -12.42
C PRO A 31 44.69 -3.69 -12.59
N GLN A 32 43.85 -3.49 -13.61
CA GLN A 32 43.14 -2.24 -13.88
C GLN A 32 41.67 -2.29 -13.50
N LEU A 33 41.19 -3.35 -12.81
CA LEU A 33 39.80 -3.51 -12.44
C LEU A 33 39.40 -2.48 -11.39
N GLN A 34 38.41 -1.67 -11.72
CA GLN A 34 37.89 -0.59 -10.89
C GLN A 34 36.49 -0.88 -10.35
N LYS A 35 35.67 -1.62 -11.11
CA LYS A 35 34.27 -1.80 -10.80
C LYS A 35 33.83 -3.24 -11.08
N VAL A 36 33.12 -3.85 -10.13
CA VAL A 36 32.52 -5.18 -10.27
C VAL A 36 31.06 -5.15 -9.85
N SER A 37 30.15 -5.52 -10.75
CA SER A 37 28.74 -5.69 -10.44
C SER A 37 28.46 -7.13 -10.01
N VAL A 38 27.93 -7.32 -8.79
CA VAL A 38 27.68 -8.62 -8.15
C VAL A 38 26.24 -8.83 -7.69
N TRP A 39 25.30 -8.06 -8.25
CA TRP A 39 23.89 -8.23 -7.90
C TRP A 39 23.33 -9.54 -8.45
N ASN A 40 22.40 -10.17 -7.71
CA ASN A 40 21.81 -11.47 -8.05
C ASN A 40 22.86 -12.57 -8.28
N THR A 41 23.87 -12.66 -7.38
CA THR A 41 24.87 -13.73 -7.34
C THR A 41 24.69 -14.60 -6.10
N ALA A 42 25.41 -15.73 -6.02
CA ALA A 42 25.41 -16.61 -4.85
C ALA A 42 26.26 -16.08 -3.67
N ILE A 43 26.85 -14.89 -3.77
CA ILE A 43 27.72 -14.32 -2.73
C ILE A 43 26.85 -13.75 -1.60
N SER A 44 27.08 -14.21 -0.36
CA SER A 44 26.43 -13.65 0.83
C SER A 44 26.92 -12.24 1.12
N MET A 45 26.15 -11.47 1.89
CA MET A 45 26.58 -10.12 2.25
C MET A 45 27.77 -10.08 3.19
N SER A 46 27.83 -11.00 4.13
CA SER A 46 28.98 -11.12 5.01
C SER A 46 30.27 -11.40 4.21
N ASP A 47 30.16 -12.26 3.19
CA ASP A 47 31.29 -12.54 2.30
C ASP A 47 31.66 -11.34 1.44
N LEU A 48 30.67 -10.65 0.92
CA LEU A 48 30.90 -9.44 0.12
C LEU A 48 31.58 -8.33 0.93
N GLU A 49 31.18 -8.12 2.20
CA GLU A 49 31.84 -7.14 3.06
C GLU A 49 33.29 -7.55 3.38
N ALA A 50 33.56 -8.85 3.54
CA ALA A 50 34.92 -9.34 3.70
C ALA A 50 35.76 -9.10 2.43
N ILE A 51 35.20 -9.35 1.25
CA ILE A 51 35.85 -9.11 -0.05
C ILE A 51 36.13 -7.62 -0.27
N LYS A 52 35.19 -6.74 0.05
CA LYS A 52 35.37 -5.27 -0.03
C LYS A 52 36.53 -4.77 0.83
N ARG A 53 36.67 -5.31 2.05
CA ARG A 53 37.79 -4.97 2.94
C ARG A 53 39.15 -5.38 2.36
N GLN A 54 39.22 -6.56 1.75
CA GLN A 54 40.44 -7.07 1.13
C GLN A 54 40.78 -6.34 -0.18
N LYS A 55 39.77 -5.96 -0.96
CA LYS A 55 39.90 -5.38 -2.31
C LYS A 55 39.39 -3.93 -2.36
N SER A 56 39.93 -3.07 -1.49
CA SER A 56 39.47 -1.69 -1.29
C SER A 56 39.57 -0.79 -2.54
N LYS A 57 40.40 -1.16 -3.52
CA LYS A 57 40.54 -0.44 -4.80
C LYS A 57 39.41 -0.72 -5.78
N ILE A 58 38.60 -1.76 -5.56
CA ILE A 58 37.52 -2.18 -6.45
C ILE A 58 36.19 -1.71 -5.87
N LYS A 59 35.41 -0.98 -6.64
CA LYS A 59 34.05 -0.62 -6.31
C LYS A 59 33.10 -1.78 -6.63
N PHE A 60 32.47 -2.35 -5.61
CA PHE A 60 31.46 -3.40 -5.80
C PHE A 60 30.06 -2.79 -5.85
N GLU A 61 29.33 -3.08 -6.93
CA GLU A 61 27.93 -2.72 -7.09
C GLU A 61 27.03 -3.92 -6.79
N THR A 62 26.16 -3.77 -5.83
CA THR A 62 25.25 -4.82 -5.35
C THR A 62 23.86 -4.73 -5.95
N GLY A 63 23.61 -3.75 -6.82
CA GLY A 63 22.28 -3.46 -7.34
C GLY A 63 21.35 -2.85 -6.29
N ALA A 64 20.16 -2.46 -6.72
CA ALA A 64 19.08 -2.10 -5.80
C ALA A 64 18.60 -3.37 -5.09
N ARG A 65 18.63 -3.36 -3.76
CA ARG A 65 18.13 -4.48 -2.96
C ARG A 65 16.64 -4.32 -2.81
N THR A 66 15.89 -5.20 -3.40
CA THR A 66 14.44 -5.27 -3.20
C THR A 66 14.08 -5.68 -1.77
N ASP A 67 14.97 -6.41 -1.08
CA ASP A 67 14.80 -6.87 0.30
C ASP A 67 14.98 -5.77 1.36
N THR A 68 15.56 -4.62 0.99
CA THR A 68 15.71 -3.45 1.88
C THR A 68 14.68 -2.35 1.61
N MET A 69 13.91 -2.45 0.54
CA MET A 69 12.83 -1.50 0.25
C MET A 69 11.57 -1.93 1.00
N VAL A 70 11.35 -1.32 2.16
CA VAL A 70 10.08 -1.49 2.87
C VAL A 70 9.01 -0.68 2.15
N LEU A 71 8.11 -1.37 1.46
CA LEU A 71 7.00 -0.74 0.74
C LEU A 71 5.91 -0.32 1.73
N LYS A 72 5.31 0.86 1.51
CA LYS A 72 4.15 1.32 2.26
C LYS A 72 2.87 0.90 1.53
N LEU A 73 1.89 0.38 2.29
CA LEU A 73 0.57 0.05 1.76
C LEU A 73 -0.21 1.33 1.44
N THR A 74 -1.06 1.26 0.42
CA THR A 74 -2.09 2.26 0.16
C THR A 74 -3.23 2.11 1.17
N ALA A 75 -3.96 3.18 1.46
CA ALA A 75 -5.12 3.11 2.34
C ALA A 75 -6.24 2.24 1.73
N PRO A 76 -7.02 1.50 2.56
CA PRO A 76 -8.21 0.80 2.09
C PRO A 76 -9.23 1.78 1.51
N ILE A 77 -10.02 1.32 0.57
CA ILE A 77 -11.11 2.08 -0.04
C ILE A 77 -12.41 1.75 0.67
N ILE A 78 -13.11 2.76 1.16
CA ILE A 78 -14.49 2.62 1.66
C ILE A 78 -15.41 2.80 0.46
N VAL A 79 -16.01 1.69 0.02
CA VAL A 79 -16.80 1.62 -1.23
C VAL A 79 -18.21 2.19 -1.05
N ASN A 80 -18.76 2.15 0.18
CA ASN A 80 -20.08 2.73 0.46
C ASN A 80 -20.16 4.18 -0.02
N GLU A 81 -20.99 4.49 -0.99
CA GLU A 81 -21.17 5.84 -1.52
C GLU A 81 -22.05 6.69 -0.61
N GLU A 82 -23.11 6.09 -0.07
CA GLU A 82 -24.07 6.77 0.79
C GLU A 82 -23.55 6.91 2.22
N GLN A 83 -23.62 8.12 2.73
CA GLN A 83 -23.27 8.43 4.11
C GLN A 83 -24.50 8.54 5.03
N ILE A 84 -25.68 8.81 4.47
CA ILE A 84 -26.93 8.86 5.21
C ILE A 84 -27.62 7.52 5.04
N ILE A 85 -27.79 6.78 6.15
CA ILE A 85 -28.41 5.47 6.18
C ILE A 85 -29.77 5.52 6.88
N SER A 86 -30.80 4.98 6.25
CA SER A 86 -32.13 4.81 6.84
C SER A 86 -32.33 3.44 7.49
N ALA A 87 -31.56 2.44 7.06
CA ALA A 87 -31.54 1.07 7.57
C ALA A 87 -30.09 0.60 7.72
N PRO A 88 -29.84 -0.51 8.47
CA PRO A 88 -28.51 -1.10 8.54
C PRO A 88 -27.97 -1.46 7.16
N VAL A 89 -26.73 -1.02 6.85
CA VAL A 89 -26.04 -1.29 5.58
C VAL A 89 -24.74 -2.05 5.82
N LYS A 90 -24.36 -2.89 4.89
CA LYS A 90 -23.05 -3.57 4.96
C LYS A 90 -21.92 -2.57 4.73
N LEU A 91 -20.92 -2.58 5.60
CA LEU A 91 -19.66 -1.90 5.36
C LEU A 91 -18.92 -2.61 4.22
N GLN A 92 -18.51 -1.86 3.22
CA GLN A 92 -17.77 -2.38 2.08
C GLN A 92 -16.39 -1.74 2.02
N LEU A 93 -15.37 -2.54 2.32
CA LEU A 93 -13.97 -2.15 2.23
C LEU A 93 -13.27 -2.94 1.13
N LYS A 94 -12.37 -2.30 0.39
CA LYS A 94 -11.60 -2.93 -0.67
C LYS A 94 -10.13 -2.55 -0.55
N HIS A 95 -9.26 -3.51 -0.84
CA HIS A 95 -7.83 -3.28 -1.03
C HIS A 95 -7.33 -4.10 -2.23
N TYR A 96 -6.42 -3.52 -3.04
CA TYR A 96 -5.99 -4.16 -4.30
C TYR A 96 -4.83 -5.13 -4.15
N ILE A 97 -4.07 -5.04 -3.05
CA ILE A 97 -2.91 -5.90 -2.84
C ILE A 97 -3.36 -7.19 -2.14
N ASN A 98 -3.03 -8.33 -2.72
CA ASN A 98 -3.34 -9.64 -2.14
C ASN A 98 -2.57 -9.89 -0.83
N GLY A 99 -3.22 -10.60 0.11
CA GLY A 99 -2.63 -10.94 1.40
C GLY A 99 -2.52 -9.76 2.37
N VAL A 100 -3.25 -8.68 2.12
CA VAL A 100 -3.38 -7.56 3.05
C VAL A 100 -4.51 -7.84 4.04
N THR A 101 -4.25 -7.58 5.31
CA THR A 101 -5.24 -7.57 6.38
C THR A 101 -5.81 -6.17 6.52
N VAL A 102 -7.12 -6.01 6.34
CA VAL A 102 -7.82 -4.74 6.55
C VAL A 102 -8.47 -4.77 7.91
N ARG A 103 -8.20 -3.75 8.73
CA ARG A 103 -8.83 -3.56 10.05
C ARG A 103 -9.57 -2.25 10.11
N TYR A 104 -10.58 -2.18 10.97
CA TYR A 104 -11.41 -0.99 11.12
C TYR A 104 -11.85 -0.77 12.56
N THR A 105 -12.21 0.47 12.85
CA THR A 105 -12.84 0.91 14.10
C THR A 105 -14.13 1.65 13.79
N THR A 106 -15.03 1.73 14.79
CA THR A 106 -16.34 2.38 14.69
C THR A 106 -16.51 3.50 15.72
N ASP A 107 -15.50 3.76 16.52
CA ASP A 107 -15.47 4.70 17.65
C ASP A 107 -14.56 5.91 17.40
N GLY A 108 -14.01 6.02 16.18
CA GLY A 108 -13.12 7.11 15.81
C GLY A 108 -11.65 6.90 16.23
N THR A 109 -11.31 5.81 16.91
CA THR A 109 -9.91 5.48 17.22
C THR A 109 -9.17 5.05 15.97
N GLU A 110 -7.84 5.18 15.96
CA GLU A 110 -7.02 4.69 14.84
C GLU A 110 -6.92 3.16 14.87
N PRO A 111 -7.16 2.45 13.75
CA PRO A 111 -7.02 1.01 13.71
C PRO A 111 -5.58 0.55 13.94
N ASP A 112 -5.40 -0.39 14.86
CA ASP A 112 -4.12 -1.08 15.12
C ASP A 112 -4.11 -2.48 14.47
N SER A 113 -2.91 -3.10 14.42
CA SER A 113 -2.70 -4.39 13.73
C SER A 113 -3.18 -5.62 14.49
N ILE A 114 -3.56 -5.49 15.77
CA ILE A 114 -3.83 -6.63 16.66
C ILE A 114 -5.25 -6.58 17.22
N GLN A 115 -5.65 -5.49 17.86
CA GLN A 115 -6.87 -5.39 18.65
C GLN A 115 -8.08 -4.91 17.85
N SER A 116 -7.86 -4.08 16.82
CA SER A 116 -8.95 -3.55 16.00
C SER A 116 -9.67 -4.66 15.22
N LYS A 117 -10.97 -4.47 14.96
CA LYS A 117 -11.79 -5.44 14.26
C LYS A 117 -11.21 -5.80 12.90
N LEU A 118 -11.12 -7.08 12.61
CA LEU A 118 -10.78 -7.59 11.29
C LEU A 118 -11.99 -7.42 10.34
N TYR A 119 -11.75 -6.91 9.15
CA TYR A 119 -12.78 -6.83 8.12
C TYR A 119 -12.96 -8.19 7.42
N ASP A 120 -14.16 -8.74 7.48
CA ASP A 120 -14.54 -10.07 6.99
C ASP A 120 -15.74 -10.05 6.02
N ASN A 121 -16.10 -8.91 5.47
CA ASN A 121 -17.28 -8.67 4.63
C ASN A 121 -18.64 -8.82 5.33
N ASN A 122 -18.68 -9.08 6.64
CA ASN A 122 -19.93 -9.19 7.43
C ASN A 122 -20.19 -7.96 8.29
N ALA A 123 -19.30 -7.00 8.29
CA ALA A 123 -19.43 -5.77 9.06
C ALA A 123 -20.68 -4.98 8.64
N VAL A 124 -21.47 -4.51 9.60
CA VAL A 124 -22.71 -3.76 9.38
C VAL A 124 -22.62 -2.41 10.09
N ILE A 125 -23.08 -1.38 9.41
CA ILE A 125 -23.27 -0.02 9.95
C ILE A 125 -24.75 0.16 10.23
N ALA A 126 -25.14 0.27 11.50
CA ALA A 126 -26.55 0.38 11.93
C ALA A 126 -26.89 1.74 12.55
N ASN A 127 -25.89 2.48 12.99
CA ASN A 127 -26.03 3.76 13.68
C ASN A 127 -25.08 4.81 13.11
N ALA A 128 -25.29 6.06 13.50
CA ALA A 128 -24.32 7.12 13.21
C ALA A 128 -22.95 6.74 13.78
N THR A 129 -21.92 6.73 12.92
CA THR A 129 -20.59 6.28 13.32
C THR A 129 -19.51 6.82 12.40
N GLN A 130 -18.31 6.98 12.94
CA GLN A 130 -17.11 7.23 12.16
C GLN A 130 -16.38 5.91 11.94
N ILE A 131 -16.30 5.48 10.69
CA ILE A 131 -15.47 4.36 10.30
C ILE A 131 -14.07 4.89 10.01
N LYS A 132 -13.06 4.31 10.67
CA LYS A 132 -11.65 4.42 10.28
C LYS A 132 -11.13 3.04 9.89
N THR A 133 -10.34 2.97 8.83
CA THR A 133 -9.79 1.71 8.34
C THR A 133 -8.34 1.86 7.92
N LYS A 134 -7.56 0.82 8.15
CA LYS A 134 -6.12 0.75 7.88
C LYS A 134 -5.72 -0.64 7.38
N ALA A 135 -4.75 -0.69 6.50
CA ALA A 135 -4.24 -1.91 5.90
C ALA A 135 -2.90 -2.31 6.52
N PHE A 136 -2.74 -3.62 6.76
CA PHE A 136 -1.54 -4.22 7.36
C PHE A 136 -1.09 -5.43 6.54
N LYS A 137 0.23 -5.61 6.40
CA LYS A 137 0.85 -6.78 5.79
C LYS A 137 2.24 -6.99 6.38
N PRO A 138 2.62 -8.22 6.76
CA PRO A 138 3.96 -8.51 7.25
C PRO A 138 5.04 -8.05 6.26
N GLY A 139 6.09 -7.40 6.77
CA GLY A 139 7.18 -6.89 5.95
C GLY A 139 6.89 -5.59 5.19
N TRP A 140 5.71 -4.99 5.37
CA TRP A 140 5.30 -3.71 4.78
C TRP A 140 5.04 -2.66 5.85
N ILE A 141 5.22 -1.38 5.50
CA ILE A 141 4.72 -0.29 6.33
C ILE A 141 3.19 -0.25 6.18
N SER A 142 2.47 -0.16 7.30
CA SER A 142 1.01 -0.03 7.28
C SER A 142 0.56 1.19 6.49
N SER A 143 -0.64 1.14 5.96
CA SER A 143 -1.23 2.25 5.20
C SER A 143 -1.50 3.48 6.07
N ASP A 144 -1.80 4.59 5.41
CA ASP A 144 -2.52 5.68 6.05
C ASP A 144 -3.95 5.23 6.40
N VAL A 145 -4.60 5.98 7.29
CA VAL A 145 -5.99 5.74 7.69
C VAL A 145 -6.93 6.33 6.63
N ALA A 146 -7.84 5.52 6.11
CA ALA A 146 -9.02 6.02 5.41
C ALA A 146 -10.17 6.15 6.40
N GLN A 147 -10.97 7.21 6.26
CA GLN A 147 -12.09 7.44 7.18
C GLN A 147 -13.33 7.93 6.43
N ARG A 148 -14.50 7.60 7.01
CA ARG A 148 -15.80 8.08 6.53
C ARG A 148 -16.79 8.15 7.68
N TYR A 149 -17.61 9.19 7.65
CA TYR A 149 -18.73 9.37 8.61
C TYR A 149 -20.01 8.83 8.00
N PHE A 150 -20.79 8.11 8.82
CA PHE A 150 -22.12 7.66 8.48
C PHE A 150 -23.11 8.29 9.44
N PHE A 151 -24.22 8.77 8.93
CA PHE A 151 -25.27 9.42 9.67
C PHE A 151 -26.53 8.59 9.53
N LYS A 152 -27.22 8.34 10.66
CA LYS A 152 -28.50 7.64 10.63
C LYS A 152 -29.61 8.67 10.42
N SER A 153 -30.38 8.48 9.35
CA SER A 153 -31.64 9.21 9.20
C SER A 153 -32.65 8.63 10.18
N THR A 154 -33.04 9.40 11.19
CA THR A 154 -34.02 9.00 12.19
C THR A 154 -35.38 9.61 11.92
N TYR A 155 -35.45 10.52 10.97
CA TYR A 155 -36.66 11.28 10.65
C TYR A 155 -36.93 11.21 9.15
N LEU A 156 -38.08 10.64 8.80
CA LEU A 156 -38.63 10.69 7.46
C LEU A 156 -39.95 11.47 7.55
N PRO A 157 -40.05 12.66 6.95
CA PRO A 157 -41.31 13.43 6.98
C PRO A 157 -42.38 12.67 6.20
N ASN A 158 -43.58 12.56 6.77
CA ASN A 158 -44.71 11.95 6.06
C ASN A 158 -45.24 12.85 4.95
N SER A 159 -45.07 14.17 5.09
CA SER A 159 -45.43 15.15 4.07
C SER A 159 -44.63 16.44 4.27
N ILE A 160 -44.40 17.16 3.18
CA ILE A 160 -43.78 18.48 3.20
C ILE A 160 -44.77 19.45 2.50
N GLN A 161 -45.15 20.52 3.23
CA GLN A 161 -45.93 21.60 2.66
C GLN A 161 -45.06 22.84 2.50
N LEU A 162 -45.01 23.38 1.30
CA LEU A 162 -44.31 24.62 1.03
C LEU A 162 -45.17 25.77 1.47
N ILE A 163 -44.70 26.55 2.45
CA ILE A 163 -45.42 27.74 2.99
C ILE A 163 -45.42 28.86 1.93
N THR A 164 -44.34 28.99 1.20
CA THR A 164 -44.18 29.94 0.08
C THR A 164 -44.03 29.17 -1.23
N PRO A 165 -44.81 29.48 -2.27
CA PRO A 165 -44.67 28.82 -3.54
C PRO A 165 -43.27 29.09 -4.11
N PRO A 166 -42.56 28.05 -4.62
CA PRO A 166 -41.26 28.22 -5.24
C PRO A 166 -41.39 28.96 -6.57
N ASN A 167 -40.32 29.58 -7.02
CA ASN A 167 -40.27 30.18 -8.34
C ASN A 167 -40.70 29.17 -9.40
N PRO A 168 -41.66 29.51 -10.30
CA PRO A 168 -42.14 28.56 -11.32
C PRO A 168 -41.07 27.93 -12.17
N LYS A 169 -39.94 28.61 -12.37
CA LYS A 169 -38.80 28.11 -13.14
C LYS A 169 -38.12 26.89 -12.47
N TYR A 170 -38.24 26.75 -11.13
CA TYR A 170 -37.57 25.71 -10.35
C TYR A 170 -38.57 24.83 -9.56
N SER A 171 -39.85 24.86 -9.88
CA SER A 171 -40.90 24.19 -9.12
C SER A 171 -41.30 22.80 -9.62
N LYS A 172 -40.59 22.22 -10.61
CA LYS A 172 -40.89 20.88 -11.09
C LYS A 172 -40.79 19.87 -9.95
N GLY A 173 -41.91 19.19 -9.64
CA GLY A 173 -42.00 18.22 -8.54
C GLY A 173 -42.45 18.76 -7.16
N GLY A 174 -42.48 20.07 -6.96
CA GLY A 174 -42.97 20.69 -5.71
C GLY A 174 -42.24 20.18 -4.47
N GLY A 175 -42.99 20.14 -3.33
CA GLY A 175 -42.46 19.68 -2.05
C GLY A 175 -41.99 18.22 -2.00
N LYS A 176 -42.39 17.39 -2.97
CA LYS A 176 -41.98 15.97 -3.04
C LYS A 176 -40.46 15.82 -3.25
N LEU A 177 -39.85 16.69 -4.04
CA LEU A 177 -38.39 16.68 -4.28
C LEU A 177 -37.55 16.86 -3.03
N LEU A 178 -38.13 17.32 -1.92
CA LEU A 178 -37.41 17.53 -0.67
C LEU A 178 -37.34 16.26 0.21
N HIS A 179 -38.08 15.20 -0.14
CA HIS A 179 -38.15 13.99 0.68
C HIS A 179 -38.33 12.69 -0.09
N ASP A 180 -38.31 12.71 -1.42
CA ASP A 180 -38.45 11.49 -2.24
C ASP A 180 -37.17 10.62 -2.29
N LEU A 181 -36.10 11.10 -1.68
CA LEU A 181 -34.77 10.44 -1.65
C LEU A 181 -34.16 10.21 -3.06
N ASP A 182 -34.78 10.75 -4.10
CA ASP A 182 -34.21 10.75 -5.45
C ASP A 182 -33.11 11.80 -5.55
N LYS A 183 -31.94 11.39 -5.98
CA LYS A 183 -30.75 12.26 -6.07
C LYS A 183 -30.57 12.92 -7.43
N GLY A 184 -31.51 12.66 -8.39
CA GLY A 184 -31.41 13.18 -9.75
C GLY A 184 -30.57 12.35 -10.70
#